data_85a2f7fcb6d3b88bce1e7f430bb3966f
#
_entry.id   85a2f7fcb6d3b88bce1e7f430bb3966f
#
_cell.length_a   1.000
_cell.length_b   1.000
_cell.length_c   1.000
_cell.angle_alpha   90.00
_cell.angle_beta   90.00
_cell.angle_gamma   90.00
#
_symmetry.space_group_name_H-M   'P 1'
#
loop_
_entity.id
_entity.type
_entity.pdbx_description
1 polymer ?
#
loop_
_entity_poly.entity_id
_entity_poly.type
_entity_poly.pdbx_seq_one_letter_code
_entity_poly.pdbx_strand_id
1 'polypeptide(L)'
;MLNNKPVLIKLAHLDPDLLERLEWFQQQPGCNWTITPSGEEDLPELTITRHGVFMTDGAKQLPFHPSMALIRMMNLLGGRSDRYLEATQLKAGDTLLDATLGLGTEALIGAWAVGENGRVVGLEQSPVLAAFVQDGLNHFAELIPDARNKQKLAAWVALASASPRIEVHWGEHCEYLKRLPSRSVNVVYFDPMFRNTCYRSDSMEPLHRWSDHNPLSHEAILQACRVAQNRVVLKERKDSREFQRLGFDVLSGGQYSKVDYGVILV
;
A
#
# COMPACT_ATOMS: atom_id res chain seq x y z
N MET A 1 14.22 -2.29 -13.21
CA MET A 1 14.56 -1.27 -14.24
C MET A 1 13.26 -0.63 -14.81
N LEU A 2 12.35 -0.15 -13.95
CA LEU A 2 11.17 0.64 -14.36
C LEU A 2 11.46 2.15 -14.37
N ASN A 3 12.61 2.56 -13.84
CA ASN A 3 12.90 3.95 -13.46
C ASN A 3 13.16 4.95 -14.60
N ASN A 4 13.01 4.57 -15.86
CA ASN A 4 13.33 5.49 -16.97
C ASN A 4 12.29 5.48 -18.11
N LYS A 5 11.18 4.76 -17.97
CA LYS A 5 10.11 4.83 -18.96
C LYS A 5 9.26 6.07 -18.71
N PRO A 6 8.84 6.77 -19.76
CA PRO A 6 7.91 7.87 -19.62
C PRO A 6 6.59 7.35 -19.04
N VAL A 7 6.01 8.12 -18.13
CA VAL A 7 4.68 7.89 -17.58
C VAL A 7 3.79 8.97 -18.14
N LEU A 8 2.76 8.58 -18.84
CA LEU A 8 1.80 9.54 -19.36
C LEU A 8 0.94 10.07 -18.23
N ILE A 9 0.74 11.37 -18.20
CA ILE A 9 -0.22 12.00 -17.31
C ILE A 9 -1.10 12.93 -18.10
N LYS A 10 -2.41 12.83 -17.89
CA LYS A 10 -3.37 13.68 -18.57
C LYS A 10 -4.42 14.25 -17.62
N LEU A 11 -4.97 15.39 -18.01
CA LEU A 11 -6.15 16.00 -17.38
C LEU A 11 -7.37 15.63 -18.20
N ALA A 12 -8.45 15.22 -17.51
CA ALA A 12 -9.73 15.00 -18.16
C ALA A 12 -10.35 16.32 -18.66
N HIS A 13 -10.10 17.43 -17.93
CA HIS A 13 -10.56 18.78 -18.26
C HIS A 13 -9.55 19.81 -17.79
N LEU A 14 -9.51 20.99 -18.43
CA LEU A 14 -8.76 22.15 -17.94
C LEU A 14 -9.55 22.83 -16.81
N ASP A 15 -9.07 22.64 -15.58
CA ASP A 15 -9.65 23.14 -14.34
C ASP A 15 -8.50 23.55 -13.41
N PRO A 16 -8.55 24.71 -12.73
CA PRO A 16 -7.48 25.15 -11.85
C PRO A 16 -7.08 24.13 -10.79
N ASP A 17 -8.05 23.46 -10.14
CA ASP A 17 -7.79 22.48 -9.09
C ASP A 17 -7.06 21.23 -9.66
N LEU A 18 -7.41 20.82 -10.89
CA LEU A 18 -6.74 19.72 -11.57
C LEU A 18 -5.34 20.10 -12.06
N LEU A 19 -5.10 21.37 -12.38
CA LEU A 19 -3.77 21.88 -12.73
C LEU A 19 -2.84 21.86 -11.50
N GLU A 20 -3.30 22.31 -10.33
CA GLU A 20 -2.52 22.22 -9.08
C GLU A 20 -2.16 20.77 -8.77
N ARG A 21 -3.11 19.86 -8.92
CA ARG A 21 -2.86 18.42 -8.72
C ARG A 21 -1.88 17.83 -9.74
N LEU A 22 -1.94 18.26 -11.00
CA LEU A 22 -0.96 17.89 -12.03
C LEU A 22 0.43 18.38 -11.67
N GLU A 23 0.57 19.64 -11.24
CA GLU A 23 1.86 20.21 -10.79
C GLU A 23 2.44 19.43 -9.60
N TRP A 24 1.58 19.02 -8.66
CA TRP A 24 2.00 18.17 -7.54
C TRP A 24 2.56 16.83 -8.04
N PHE A 25 1.90 16.15 -8.99
CA PHE A 25 2.43 14.91 -9.58
C PHE A 25 3.77 15.12 -10.27
N GLN A 26 3.92 16.21 -11.03
CA GLN A 26 5.18 16.51 -11.73
C GLN A 26 6.37 16.72 -10.80
N GLN A 27 6.10 17.14 -9.56
CA GLN A 27 7.13 17.33 -8.53
C GLN A 27 7.52 16.02 -7.82
N GLN A 28 6.77 14.92 -8.03
CA GLN A 28 7.08 13.66 -7.36
C GLN A 28 8.37 13.05 -7.89
N PRO A 29 9.29 12.63 -7.01
CA PRO A 29 10.60 12.13 -7.40
C PRO A 29 10.50 10.78 -8.12
N GLY A 30 11.48 10.48 -8.98
CA GLY A 30 11.64 9.18 -9.62
C GLY A 30 10.74 8.92 -10.83
N CYS A 31 9.82 9.81 -11.15
CA CYS A 31 8.95 9.69 -12.31
C CYS A 31 9.40 10.60 -13.45
N ASN A 32 9.39 10.06 -14.67
CA ASN A 32 9.57 10.84 -15.89
C ASN A 32 8.19 11.13 -16.50
N TRP A 33 7.54 12.18 -15.99
CA TRP A 33 6.18 12.53 -16.39
C TRP A 33 6.15 13.17 -17.78
N THR A 34 5.27 12.67 -18.63
CA THR A 34 5.00 13.25 -19.95
C THR A 34 3.54 13.62 -20.03
N ILE A 35 3.26 14.91 -20.20
CA ILE A 35 1.88 15.38 -20.38
C ILE A 35 1.46 15.10 -21.84
N THR A 36 0.34 14.41 -22.00
CA THR A 36 -0.23 14.13 -23.31
C THR A 36 -1.70 14.44 -23.35
N PRO A 37 -2.21 15.02 -24.44
CA PRO A 37 -3.64 15.22 -24.65
C PRO A 37 -4.38 13.95 -25.10
N SER A 38 -3.66 12.96 -25.59
CA SER A 38 -4.23 11.68 -26.06
C SER A 38 -3.28 10.53 -25.73
N GLY A 39 -3.83 9.42 -25.22
CA GLY A 39 -3.03 8.25 -24.85
C GLY A 39 -2.27 7.64 -26.03
N GLU A 40 -1.03 7.33 -25.82
CA GLU A 40 -0.30 6.35 -26.61
C GLU A 40 -0.68 4.96 -26.07
N GLU A 41 -1.18 4.07 -26.93
CA GLU A 41 -1.89 2.83 -26.53
C GLU A 41 -1.07 1.86 -25.66
N ASP A 42 0.26 2.00 -25.57
CA ASP A 42 1.14 1.05 -24.88
C ASP A 42 1.87 1.58 -23.65
N LEU A 43 1.66 2.84 -23.26
CA LEU A 43 2.31 3.41 -22.08
C LEU A 43 1.33 3.47 -20.91
N PRO A 44 1.82 3.19 -19.70
CA PRO A 44 1.03 3.37 -18.49
C PRO A 44 0.67 4.85 -18.30
N GLU A 45 -0.57 5.09 -17.93
CA GLU A 45 -1.13 6.45 -17.87
C GLU A 45 -1.81 6.72 -16.53
N LEU A 46 -1.60 7.93 -16.00
CA LEU A 46 -2.45 8.50 -14.95
C LEU A 46 -3.40 9.53 -15.56
N THR A 47 -4.69 9.37 -15.28
CA THR A 47 -5.71 10.35 -15.64
C THR A 47 -6.20 11.07 -14.40
N ILE A 48 -6.01 12.38 -14.33
CA ILE A 48 -6.48 13.24 -13.25
C ILE A 48 -7.89 13.75 -13.61
N THR A 49 -8.84 13.53 -12.71
CA THR A 49 -10.22 13.95 -12.86
C THR A 49 -10.72 14.63 -11.58
N ARG A 50 -11.90 15.27 -11.62
CA ARG A 50 -12.57 15.79 -10.43
C ARG A 50 -13.00 14.71 -9.43
N HIS A 51 -13.05 13.44 -9.85
CA HIS A 51 -13.44 12.30 -9.02
C HIS A 51 -12.25 11.52 -8.49
N GLY A 52 -11.04 11.99 -8.71
CA GLY A 52 -9.81 11.33 -8.31
C GLY A 52 -8.87 11.03 -9.48
N VAL A 53 -7.79 10.35 -9.17
CA VAL A 53 -6.80 9.90 -10.15
C VAL A 53 -7.04 8.43 -10.47
N PHE A 54 -6.93 8.10 -11.74
CA PHE A 54 -7.08 6.75 -12.27
C PHE A 54 -5.76 6.32 -12.91
N MET A 55 -5.31 5.14 -12.53
CA MET A 55 -4.25 4.44 -13.23
C MET A 55 -4.87 3.64 -14.37
N THR A 56 -4.37 3.86 -15.59
CA THR A 56 -4.91 3.23 -16.80
C THR A 56 -3.88 2.32 -17.44
N ASP A 57 -4.30 1.13 -17.83
CA ASP A 57 -3.53 0.18 -18.62
C ASP A 57 -4.43 -0.33 -19.78
N GLY A 58 -4.25 0.27 -20.95
CA GLY A 58 -5.15 0.06 -22.07
C GLY A 58 -6.60 0.47 -21.73
N ALA A 59 -7.53 -0.47 -21.84
CA ALA A 59 -8.96 -0.21 -21.57
C ALA A 59 -9.34 -0.27 -20.08
N LYS A 60 -8.42 -0.67 -19.20
CA LYS A 60 -8.71 -0.87 -17.76
C LYS A 60 -8.28 0.33 -16.95
N GLN A 61 -9.17 0.81 -16.10
CA GLN A 61 -8.92 1.91 -15.16
C GLN A 61 -8.97 1.42 -13.72
N LEU A 62 -7.97 1.77 -12.95
CA LEU A 62 -7.88 1.49 -11.52
C LEU A 62 -7.93 2.83 -10.76
N PRO A 63 -9.04 3.17 -10.10
CA PRO A 63 -9.09 4.29 -9.17
C PRO A 63 -8.37 3.94 -7.86
N PHE A 64 -7.89 4.94 -7.14
CA PHE A 64 -7.56 4.74 -5.73
C PHE A 64 -8.84 4.42 -4.97
N HIS A 65 -8.86 3.28 -4.29
CA HIS A 65 -10.01 2.84 -3.51
C HIS A 65 -9.52 1.95 -2.34
N PRO A 66 -10.05 2.12 -1.11
CA PRO A 66 -9.62 1.35 0.06
C PRO A 66 -9.96 -0.15 -0.03
N SER A 67 -10.73 -0.56 -1.03
CA SER A 67 -11.01 -1.96 -1.42
C SER A 67 -11.17 -2.91 -0.22
N MET A 68 -10.18 -3.77 0.00
CA MET A 68 -10.18 -4.74 1.08
C MET A 68 -10.09 -4.11 2.47
N ALA A 69 -9.43 -2.94 2.61
CA ALA A 69 -9.39 -2.23 3.90
C ALA A 69 -10.80 -1.86 4.38
N LEU A 70 -11.69 -1.45 3.45
CA LEU A 70 -13.07 -1.12 3.78
C LEU A 70 -13.84 -2.33 4.32
N ILE A 71 -13.72 -3.49 3.67
CA ILE A 71 -14.36 -4.73 4.12
C ILE A 71 -13.81 -5.16 5.49
N ARG A 72 -12.50 -5.10 5.67
CA ARG A 72 -11.83 -5.42 6.93
C ARG A 72 -12.26 -4.47 8.06
N MET A 73 -12.34 -3.17 7.76
CA MET A 73 -12.80 -2.17 8.74
C MET A 73 -14.27 -2.39 9.15
N MET A 74 -15.15 -2.73 8.20
CA MET A 74 -16.54 -3.12 8.52
C MET A 74 -16.57 -4.32 9.48
N ASN A 75 -15.73 -5.32 9.26
CA ASN A 75 -15.62 -6.49 10.14
C ASN A 75 -15.09 -6.12 11.53
N LEU A 76 -14.04 -5.30 11.61
CA LEU A 76 -13.45 -4.81 12.86
C LEU A 76 -14.45 -4.00 13.68
N LEU A 77 -15.18 -3.06 13.06
CA LEU A 77 -16.26 -2.31 13.73
C LEU A 77 -17.42 -3.21 14.14
N GLY A 78 -17.63 -4.35 13.48
CA GLY A 78 -18.57 -5.39 13.85
C GLY A 78 -18.06 -6.35 14.93
N GLY A 79 -16.89 -6.11 15.54
CA GLY A 79 -16.29 -6.92 16.60
C GLY A 79 -15.61 -8.21 16.14
N ARG A 80 -15.33 -8.36 14.84
CA ARG A 80 -14.56 -9.49 14.32
C ARG A 80 -13.07 -9.22 14.44
N SER A 81 -12.26 -10.29 14.60
CA SER A 81 -10.81 -10.19 14.56
C SER A 81 -10.27 -9.98 13.13
N ASP A 82 -9.04 -9.48 13.05
CA ASP A 82 -8.31 -9.29 11.80
C ASP A 82 -6.92 -9.93 11.92
N ARG A 83 -6.61 -10.87 11.04
CA ARG A 83 -5.38 -11.67 11.09
C ARG A 83 -4.10 -10.85 10.95
N TYR A 84 -4.13 -9.76 10.20
CA TYR A 84 -3.00 -8.84 10.11
C TYR A 84 -2.74 -8.17 11.46
N LEU A 85 -3.79 -7.72 12.17
CA LEU A 85 -3.67 -7.14 13.50
C LEU A 85 -3.26 -8.20 14.54
N GLU A 86 -3.71 -9.44 14.40
CA GLU A 86 -3.26 -10.56 15.25
C GLU A 86 -1.76 -10.83 15.04
N ALA A 87 -1.27 -10.79 13.79
CA ALA A 87 0.15 -11.02 13.48
C ALA A 87 1.03 -9.83 13.90
N THR A 88 0.60 -8.60 13.59
CA THR A 88 1.37 -7.39 13.90
C THR A 88 1.30 -6.99 15.36
N GLN A 89 0.21 -7.31 16.06
CA GLN A 89 -0.09 -6.88 17.45
C GLN A 89 0.17 -5.39 17.70
N LEU A 90 -0.17 -4.57 16.71
CA LEU A 90 -0.07 -3.12 16.80
C LEU A 90 -0.89 -2.58 17.96
N LYS A 91 -0.33 -1.61 18.66
CA LYS A 91 -0.93 -0.91 19.79
C LYS A 91 -1.05 0.57 19.50
N ALA A 92 -1.94 1.25 20.23
CA ALA A 92 -2.02 2.70 20.17
C ALA A 92 -0.66 3.33 20.53
N GLY A 93 -0.22 4.27 19.70
CA GLY A 93 1.08 4.94 19.81
C GLY A 93 2.23 4.25 19.09
N ASP A 94 2.05 3.04 18.53
CA ASP A 94 3.10 2.35 17.80
C ASP A 94 3.44 3.05 16.49
N THR A 95 4.68 2.83 16.04
CA THR A 95 5.14 3.14 14.68
C THR A 95 5.21 1.87 13.87
N LEU A 96 4.47 1.82 12.77
CA LEU A 96 4.52 0.76 11.76
C LEU A 96 5.35 1.21 10.57
N LEU A 97 6.25 0.35 10.10
CA LEU A 97 6.86 0.45 8.78
C LEU A 97 6.27 -0.62 7.87
N ASP A 98 5.43 -0.21 6.93
CA ASP A 98 4.96 -1.06 5.83
C ASP A 98 5.97 -0.98 4.69
N ALA A 99 6.82 -2.00 4.56
CA ALA A 99 7.95 -2.00 3.65
C ALA A 99 7.58 -2.36 2.19
N THR A 100 6.29 -2.63 1.94
CA THR A 100 5.73 -3.04 0.62
C THR A 100 4.32 -2.50 0.45
N LEU A 101 4.19 -1.17 0.48
CA LEU A 101 2.92 -0.46 0.64
C LEU A 101 1.82 -0.86 -0.38
N GLY A 102 2.18 -1.06 -1.65
CA GLY A 102 1.21 -1.33 -2.70
C GLY A 102 0.10 -0.25 -2.73
N LEU A 103 -1.16 -0.69 -2.69
CA LEU A 103 -2.33 0.22 -2.61
C LEU A 103 -2.65 0.72 -1.19
N GLY A 104 -1.82 0.42 -0.20
CA GLY A 104 -1.98 0.92 1.17
C GLY A 104 -3.09 0.26 2.00
N THR A 105 -3.57 -0.90 1.59
CA THR A 105 -4.64 -1.63 2.30
C THR A 105 -4.26 -1.94 3.75
N GLU A 106 -3.09 -2.53 3.95
CA GLU A 106 -2.55 -2.90 5.25
C GLU A 106 -2.15 -1.65 6.06
N ALA A 107 -1.56 -0.66 5.40
CA ALA A 107 -1.21 0.62 6.01
C ALA A 107 -2.44 1.35 6.57
N LEU A 108 -3.58 1.36 5.87
CA LEU A 108 -4.84 1.97 6.35
C LEU A 108 -5.36 1.28 7.62
N ILE A 109 -5.36 -0.06 7.66
CA ILE A 109 -5.75 -0.82 8.85
C ILE A 109 -4.75 -0.60 9.99
N GLY A 110 -3.45 -0.57 9.68
CA GLY A 110 -2.39 -0.25 10.64
C GLY A 110 -2.55 1.16 11.23
N ALA A 111 -2.82 2.15 10.39
CA ALA A 111 -3.02 3.54 10.81
C ALA A 111 -4.23 3.71 11.75
N TRP A 112 -5.29 2.96 11.51
CA TRP A 112 -6.41 2.90 12.43
C TRP A 112 -6.02 2.26 13.78
N ALA A 113 -5.27 1.15 13.74
CA ALA A 113 -4.89 0.40 14.94
C ALA A 113 -3.91 1.17 15.83
N VAL A 114 -2.94 1.89 15.25
CA VAL A 114 -1.97 2.68 16.03
C VAL A 114 -2.58 3.96 16.62
N GLY A 115 -3.77 4.37 16.18
CA GLY A 115 -4.50 5.52 16.74
C GLY A 115 -3.81 6.86 16.51
N GLU A 116 -4.32 7.90 17.18
CA GLU A 116 -3.90 9.30 16.93
C GLU A 116 -2.43 9.60 17.26
N ASN A 117 -1.86 8.90 18.23
CA ASN A 117 -0.47 9.09 18.66
C ASN A 117 0.51 8.15 17.93
N GLY A 118 0.01 7.29 17.05
CA GLY A 118 0.81 6.38 16.26
C GLY A 118 1.15 6.93 14.88
N ARG A 119 2.04 6.23 14.17
CA ARG A 119 2.51 6.62 12.84
C ARG A 119 2.65 5.38 11.95
N VAL A 120 2.38 5.56 10.66
CA VAL A 120 2.66 4.55 9.63
C VAL A 120 3.57 5.16 8.57
N VAL A 121 4.65 4.48 8.29
CA VAL A 121 5.55 4.78 7.16
C VAL A 121 5.34 3.70 6.13
N GLY A 122 4.91 4.07 4.93
CA GLY A 122 4.73 3.16 3.81
C GLY A 122 5.83 3.33 2.77
N LEU A 123 6.50 2.24 2.40
CA LEU A 123 7.50 2.24 1.35
C LEU A 123 6.94 1.60 0.08
N GLU A 124 7.12 2.28 -1.03
CA GLU A 124 6.76 1.75 -2.35
C GLU A 124 7.93 1.92 -3.32
N GLN A 125 8.31 0.83 -3.98
CA GLN A 125 9.45 0.83 -4.89
C GLN A 125 9.13 1.47 -6.24
N SER A 126 7.88 1.39 -6.68
CA SER A 126 7.41 2.08 -7.87
C SER A 126 7.13 3.55 -7.57
N PRO A 127 7.86 4.51 -8.17
CA PRO A 127 7.63 5.92 -7.90
C PRO A 127 6.23 6.37 -8.32
N VAL A 128 5.70 5.80 -9.40
CA VAL A 128 4.35 6.12 -9.90
C VAL A 128 3.27 5.63 -8.94
N LEU A 129 3.43 4.39 -8.44
CA LEU A 129 2.49 3.82 -7.47
C LEU A 129 2.57 4.56 -6.14
N ALA A 130 3.77 4.94 -5.69
CA ALA A 130 3.96 5.76 -4.50
C ALA A 130 3.21 7.10 -4.62
N ALA A 131 3.39 7.83 -5.74
CA ALA A 131 2.69 9.07 -6.00
C ALA A 131 1.17 8.89 -6.09
N PHE A 132 0.70 7.86 -6.80
CA PHE A 132 -0.72 7.54 -6.93
C PHE A 132 -1.39 7.26 -5.58
N VAL A 133 -0.73 6.47 -4.72
CA VAL A 133 -1.27 6.10 -3.40
C VAL A 133 -1.20 7.28 -2.45
N GLN A 134 -0.12 8.08 -2.46
CA GLN A 134 -0.03 9.29 -1.64
C GLN A 134 -1.12 10.29 -1.98
N ASP A 135 -1.37 10.52 -3.28
CA ASP A 135 -2.46 11.37 -3.73
C ASP A 135 -3.82 10.85 -3.27
N GLY A 136 -4.08 9.55 -3.43
CA GLY A 136 -5.31 8.92 -2.99
C GLY A 136 -5.53 9.00 -1.47
N LEU A 137 -4.47 8.87 -0.66
CA LEU A 137 -4.53 9.01 0.80
C LEU A 137 -4.80 10.47 1.21
N ASN A 138 -4.20 11.44 0.54
CA ASN A 138 -4.38 12.86 0.82
C ASN A 138 -5.84 13.31 0.57
N HIS A 139 -6.46 12.77 -0.47
CA HIS A 139 -7.85 13.12 -0.87
C HIS A 139 -8.88 12.09 -0.40
N PHE A 140 -8.50 11.16 0.48
CA PHE A 140 -9.35 10.05 0.87
C PHE A 140 -10.67 10.47 1.52
N ALA A 141 -10.66 11.54 2.32
CA ALA A 141 -11.84 12.08 2.97
C ALA A 141 -12.87 12.68 1.96
N GLU A 142 -12.41 13.10 0.78
CA GLU A 142 -13.25 13.67 -0.28
C GLU A 142 -13.99 12.58 -1.07
N LEU A 143 -13.50 11.34 -1.02
CA LEU A 143 -14.05 10.20 -1.74
C LEU A 143 -15.20 9.50 -0.98
N ILE A 144 -15.89 10.18 -0.07
CA ILE A 144 -16.95 9.58 0.76
C ILE A 144 -18.10 9.09 -0.12
N PRO A 145 -18.46 7.79 -0.09
CA PRO A 145 -19.51 7.25 -0.93
C PRO A 145 -20.90 7.69 -0.46
N ASP A 146 -21.87 7.68 -1.37
CA ASP A 146 -23.29 7.88 -1.05
C ASP A 146 -23.74 6.86 0.03
N ALA A 147 -24.28 7.37 1.12
CA ALA A 147 -24.29 6.73 2.45
C ALA A 147 -25.54 5.87 2.76
N ARG A 148 -26.07 5.12 1.79
CA ARG A 148 -27.22 4.22 2.07
C ARG A 148 -26.89 3.12 3.06
N ASN A 149 -25.63 2.66 3.15
CA ASN A 149 -25.17 1.64 4.11
C ASN A 149 -24.41 2.30 5.26
N LYS A 150 -25.02 2.43 6.43
CA LYS A 150 -24.43 3.05 7.63
C LYS A 150 -23.13 2.37 8.09
N GLN A 151 -23.04 1.04 8.00
CA GLN A 151 -21.83 0.31 8.39
C GLN A 151 -20.67 0.60 7.44
N LYS A 152 -20.94 0.65 6.13
CA LYS A 152 -19.95 1.02 5.13
C LYS A 152 -19.48 2.47 5.32
N LEU A 153 -20.39 3.39 5.60
CA LEU A 153 -20.06 4.79 5.90
C LEU A 153 -19.17 4.90 7.14
N ALA A 154 -19.52 4.23 8.24
CA ALA A 154 -18.73 4.24 9.47
C ALA A 154 -17.29 3.71 9.23
N ALA A 155 -17.17 2.63 8.47
CA ALA A 155 -15.87 2.07 8.08
C ALA A 155 -15.07 3.05 7.21
N TRP A 156 -15.72 3.73 6.27
CA TRP A 156 -15.07 4.75 5.45
C TRP A 156 -14.55 5.92 6.28
N VAL A 157 -15.38 6.47 7.15
CA VAL A 157 -15.00 7.57 8.06
C VAL A 157 -13.84 7.16 8.96
N ALA A 158 -13.84 5.94 9.50
CA ALA A 158 -12.75 5.44 10.32
C ALA A 158 -11.42 5.37 9.56
N LEU A 159 -11.44 4.90 8.30
CA LEU A 159 -10.25 4.85 7.45
C LEU A 159 -9.81 6.25 7.00
N ALA A 160 -10.74 7.13 6.63
CA ALA A 160 -10.45 8.50 6.25
C ALA A 160 -9.79 9.29 7.40
N SER A 161 -10.28 9.09 8.62
CA SER A 161 -9.66 9.71 9.81
C SER A 161 -8.27 9.12 10.13
N ALA A 162 -7.96 7.91 9.68
CA ALA A 162 -6.67 7.27 9.87
C ALA A 162 -5.65 7.62 8.78
N SER A 163 -6.09 7.87 7.54
CA SER A 163 -5.21 8.07 6.38
C SER A 163 -4.13 9.16 6.57
N PRO A 164 -4.35 10.29 7.28
CA PRO A 164 -3.32 11.32 7.48
C PRO A 164 -2.11 10.86 8.32
N ARG A 165 -2.19 9.68 8.97
CA ARG A 165 -1.06 9.10 9.73
C ARG A 165 -0.11 8.31 8.86
N ILE A 166 -0.44 8.13 7.57
CA ILE A 166 0.35 7.35 6.63
C ILE A 166 1.22 8.32 5.83
N GLU A 167 2.53 8.17 5.99
CA GLU A 167 3.53 8.88 5.21
C GLU A 167 4.11 7.92 4.17
N VAL A 168 3.96 8.25 2.88
CA VAL A 168 4.43 7.41 1.78
C VAL A 168 5.82 7.86 1.34
N HIS A 169 6.75 6.92 1.21
CA HIS A 169 8.08 7.15 0.68
C HIS A 169 8.32 6.28 -0.55
N TRP A 170 8.80 6.88 -1.62
CA TRP A 170 9.34 6.14 -2.74
C TRP A 170 10.75 5.64 -2.43
N GLY A 171 10.97 4.36 -2.64
CA GLY A 171 12.29 3.76 -2.47
C GLY A 171 12.27 2.25 -2.30
N GLU A 172 13.45 1.65 -2.45
CA GLU A 172 13.67 0.23 -2.21
C GLU A 172 13.80 0.00 -0.70
N HIS A 173 13.06 -0.97 -0.19
CA HIS A 173 12.90 -1.21 1.24
C HIS A 173 14.22 -1.56 1.96
N CYS A 174 15.12 -2.34 1.36
CA CYS A 174 16.39 -2.70 1.99
C CYS A 174 17.29 -1.48 2.16
N GLU A 175 17.38 -0.62 1.15
CA GLU A 175 18.18 0.62 1.22
C GLU A 175 17.58 1.62 2.21
N TYR A 176 16.25 1.67 2.32
CA TYR A 176 15.59 2.51 3.31
C TYR A 176 15.86 2.01 4.74
N LEU A 177 15.68 0.71 4.97
CA LEU A 177 15.94 0.07 6.26
C LEU A 177 17.38 0.29 6.75
N LYS A 178 18.39 0.20 5.86
CA LYS A 178 19.81 0.46 6.21
C LYS A 178 20.05 1.85 6.80
N ARG A 179 19.27 2.85 6.40
CA ARG A 179 19.41 4.24 6.87
C ARG A 179 18.74 4.50 8.22
N LEU A 180 17.80 3.64 8.61
CA LEU A 180 17.08 3.81 9.88
C LEU A 180 17.96 3.39 11.08
N PRO A 181 17.84 4.09 12.23
CA PRO A 181 18.45 3.65 13.47
C PRO A 181 17.93 2.26 13.92
N SER A 182 18.74 1.53 14.66
CA SER A 182 18.28 0.29 15.29
C SER A 182 17.14 0.59 16.26
N ARG A 183 16.13 -0.30 16.32
CA ARG A 183 14.98 -0.23 17.23
C ARG A 183 14.21 1.11 17.10
N SER A 184 14.04 1.61 15.88
CA SER A 184 13.40 2.91 15.61
C SER A 184 11.91 2.82 15.26
N VAL A 185 11.39 1.62 14.95
CA VAL A 185 9.96 1.38 14.71
C VAL A 185 9.49 0.17 15.52
N ASN A 186 8.20 0.10 15.85
CA ASN A 186 7.68 -1.00 16.65
C ASN A 186 7.52 -2.27 15.82
N VAL A 187 7.00 -2.15 14.61
CA VAL A 187 6.72 -3.27 13.71
C VAL A 187 7.21 -2.95 12.30
N VAL A 188 7.87 -3.91 11.66
CA VAL A 188 8.13 -3.89 10.22
C VAL A 188 7.26 -4.95 9.55
N TYR A 189 6.54 -4.57 8.50
CA TYR A 189 5.62 -5.43 7.76
C TYR A 189 6.01 -5.56 6.30
N PHE A 190 5.89 -6.79 5.76
CA PHE A 190 6.12 -7.11 4.36
C PHE A 190 4.91 -7.86 3.77
N ASP A 191 4.46 -7.44 2.59
CA ASP A 191 3.48 -8.12 1.73
C ASP A 191 3.93 -8.03 0.27
N PRO A 192 5.04 -8.70 -0.10
CA PRO A 192 5.55 -8.64 -1.46
C PRO A 192 4.55 -9.23 -2.43
N MET A 193 4.45 -8.65 -3.63
CA MET A 193 3.57 -9.18 -4.68
C MET A 193 3.92 -10.62 -5.00
N PHE A 194 2.93 -11.50 -4.94
CA PHE A 194 3.12 -12.92 -5.22
C PHE A 194 3.53 -13.15 -6.69
N ARG A 195 4.67 -13.78 -6.90
CA ARG A 195 5.21 -14.07 -8.25
C ARG A 195 4.33 -14.98 -9.09
N ASN A 196 3.59 -15.87 -8.45
CA ASN A 196 2.72 -16.86 -9.09
C ASN A 196 1.27 -16.60 -8.68
N THR A 197 0.65 -15.60 -9.30
CA THR A 197 -0.80 -15.40 -9.13
C THR A 197 -1.54 -16.37 -10.04
N CYS A 198 -2.03 -17.49 -9.48
CA CYS A 198 -2.95 -18.39 -10.19
C CYS A 198 -4.33 -17.74 -10.42
N TYR A 199 -4.58 -16.59 -9.84
CA TYR A 199 -5.79 -15.79 -10.00
C TYR A 199 -5.40 -14.37 -10.35
N ARG A 200 -5.27 -14.08 -11.64
CA ARG A 200 -5.32 -12.73 -12.15
C ARG A 200 -6.77 -12.27 -12.03
N SER A 201 -7.07 -11.42 -11.03
CA SER A 201 -8.29 -10.62 -11.17
C SER A 201 -7.98 -9.59 -12.24
N ASP A 202 -8.77 -9.58 -13.30
CA ASP A 202 -8.60 -8.64 -14.43
C ASP A 202 -8.54 -7.18 -13.98
N SER A 203 -9.14 -6.85 -12.83
CA SER A 203 -9.13 -5.51 -12.24
C SER A 203 -7.79 -5.10 -11.62
N MET A 204 -6.86 -6.03 -11.35
CA MET A 204 -5.56 -5.75 -10.71
C MET A 204 -4.39 -5.78 -11.72
N GLU A 205 -4.67 -6.02 -13.00
CA GLU A 205 -3.63 -6.10 -14.04
C GLU A 205 -2.79 -4.81 -14.16
N PRO A 206 -3.37 -3.59 -14.09
CA PRO A 206 -2.57 -2.37 -14.08
C PRO A 206 -1.53 -2.35 -12.95
N LEU A 207 -1.89 -2.81 -11.76
CA LEU A 207 -1.01 -2.83 -10.61
C LEU A 207 0.21 -3.75 -10.82
N HIS A 208 0.04 -4.88 -11.52
CA HIS A 208 1.15 -5.81 -11.79
C HIS A 208 2.27 -5.20 -12.63
N ARG A 209 1.96 -4.29 -13.55
CA ARG A 209 2.98 -3.59 -14.35
C ARG A 209 3.83 -2.61 -13.55
N TRP A 210 3.27 -2.08 -12.45
CA TRP A 210 3.88 -1.04 -11.65
C TRP A 210 4.59 -1.57 -10.41
N SER A 211 4.40 -2.84 -10.08
CA SER A 211 4.92 -3.46 -8.86
C SER A 211 6.25 -4.17 -9.09
N ASP A 212 7.05 -4.26 -8.04
CA ASP A 212 8.26 -5.08 -8.02
C ASP A 212 7.92 -6.54 -7.73
N HIS A 213 8.57 -7.46 -8.46
CA HIS A 213 8.40 -8.91 -8.33
C HIS A 213 9.65 -9.62 -7.79
N ASN A 214 10.63 -8.87 -7.31
CA ASN A 214 11.83 -9.44 -6.73
C ASN A 214 11.53 -10.11 -5.37
N PRO A 215 12.19 -11.25 -5.04
CA PRO A 215 12.03 -11.86 -3.73
C PRO A 215 12.62 -10.97 -2.65
N LEU A 216 12.06 -11.03 -1.46
CA LEU A 216 12.69 -10.46 -0.28
C LEU A 216 14.07 -11.07 -0.08
N SER A 217 15.06 -10.23 0.15
CA SER A 217 16.43 -10.68 0.45
C SER A 217 16.58 -11.00 1.93
N HIS A 218 17.53 -11.89 2.26
CA HIS A 218 17.92 -12.11 3.66
C HIS A 218 18.43 -10.82 4.31
N GLU A 219 19.13 -9.98 3.54
CA GLU A 219 19.63 -8.69 4.03
C GLU A 219 18.47 -7.78 4.45
N ALA A 220 17.38 -7.69 3.65
CA ALA A 220 16.21 -6.91 4.01
C ALA A 220 15.60 -7.37 5.34
N ILE A 221 15.53 -8.68 5.58
CA ILE A 221 15.01 -9.24 6.84
C ILE A 221 15.94 -8.95 8.01
N LEU A 222 17.26 -9.08 7.83
CA LEU A 222 18.24 -8.73 8.86
C LEU A 222 18.14 -7.25 9.25
N GLN A 223 18.02 -6.35 8.27
CA GLN A 223 17.82 -4.94 8.52
C GLN A 223 16.47 -4.65 9.19
N ALA A 224 15.41 -5.33 8.78
CA ALA A 224 14.11 -5.22 9.42
C ALA A 224 14.14 -5.63 10.90
N CYS A 225 14.81 -6.76 11.22
CA CYS A 225 15.01 -7.20 12.62
C CYS A 225 15.85 -6.20 13.43
N ARG A 226 16.85 -5.56 12.82
CA ARG A 226 17.66 -4.53 13.48
C ARG A 226 16.83 -3.28 13.81
N VAL A 227 15.93 -2.90 12.90
CA VAL A 227 15.15 -1.65 12.98
C VAL A 227 13.91 -1.80 13.85
N ALA A 228 13.29 -2.99 13.87
CA ALA A 228 12.10 -3.27 14.67
C ALA A 228 12.41 -3.33 16.18
N GLN A 229 11.43 -2.94 17.00
CA GLN A 229 11.46 -3.07 18.46
C GLN A 229 10.79 -4.35 18.95
N ASN A 230 9.72 -4.76 18.26
CA ASN A 230 8.86 -5.85 18.73
C ASN A 230 8.87 -7.04 17.76
N ARG A 231 8.64 -6.80 16.47
CA ARG A 231 8.53 -7.89 15.49
C ARG A 231 8.68 -7.45 14.04
N VAL A 232 9.02 -8.42 13.21
CA VAL A 232 8.91 -8.35 11.76
C VAL A 232 7.82 -9.32 11.33
N VAL A 233 6.93 -8.89 10.44
CA VAL A 233 5.79 -9.68 9.96
C VAL A 233 5.85 -9.80 8.45
N LEU A 234 5.66 -11.00 7.94
CA LEU A 234 5.57 -11.32 6.51
C LEU A 234 4.21 -11.92 6.21
N LYS A 235 3.50 -11.37 5.23
CA LYS A 235 2.34 -12.01 4.62
C LYS A 235 2.77 -12.72 3.35
N GLU A 236 2.37 -13.98 3.19
CA GLU A 236 2.70 -14.78 2.04
C GLU A 236 1.59 -15.81 1.79
N ARG A 237 1.62 -16.45 0.63
CA ARG A 237 0.69 -17.53 0.29
C ARG A 237 0.81 -18.64 1.34
N LYS A 238 -0.33 -19.28 1.63
CA LYS A 238 -0.36 -20.47 2.47
C LYS A 238 0.65 -21.51 1.94
N ASP A 239 1.36 -22.13 2.85
CA ASP A 239 2.40 -23.15 2.56
C ASP A 239 3.61 -22.62 1.74
N SER A 240 3.83 -21.30 1.73
CA SER A 240 5.00 -20.72 1.05
C SER A 240 6.31 -21.15 1.72
N ARG A 241 7.30 -21.53 0.91
CA ARG A 241 8.66 -21.82 1.39
C ARG A 241 9.43 -20.56 1.82
N GLU A 242 8.92 -19.37 1.50
CA GLU A 242 9.56 -18.11 1.89
C GLU A 242 9.60 -17.95 3.41
N PHE A 243 8.60 -18.42 4.16
CA PHE A 243 8.64 -18.39 5.61
C PHE A 243 9.86 -19.12 6.16
N GLN A 244 10.06 -20.37 5.73
CA GLN A 244 11.23 -21.15 6.15
C GLN A 244 12.55 -20.55 5.65
N ARG A 245 12.58 -20.11 4.37
CA ARG A 245 13.77 -19.51 3.78
C ARG A 245 14.24 -18.27 4.53
N LEU A 246 13.31 -17.45 5.02
CA LEU A 246 13.58 -16.18 5.68
C LEU A 246 13.55 -16.25 7.21
N GLY A 247 13.27 -17.42 7.79
CA GLY A 247 13.32 -17.66 9.23
C GLY A 247 12.10 -17.18 10.01
N PHE A 248 10.92 -17.15 9.38
CA PHE A 248 9.66 -16.75 10.03
C PHE A 248 8.95 -17.95 10.69
N ASP A 249 8.45 -17.75 11.89
CA ASP A 249 7.48 -18.64 12.54
C ASP A 249 6.08 -18.38 11.98
N VAL A 250 5.43 -19.42 11.46
CA VAL A 250 4.14 -19.30 10.76
C VAL A 250 2.98 -19.28 11.73
N LEU A 251 2.16 -18.22 11.66
CA LEU A 251 0.84 -18.17 12.25
C LEU A 251 -0.18 -18.72 11.26
N SER A 252 -0.46 -20.01 11.38
CA SER A 252 -1.35 -20.70 10.44
C SER A 252 -2.75 -20.11 10.43
N GLY A 253 -3.26 -19.86 9.23
CA GLY A 253 -4.63 -19.44 9.02
C GLY A 253 -5.65 -20.57 9.15
N GLY A 254 -6.94 -20.19 9.18
CA GLY A 254 -8.01 -21.16 9.09
C GLY A 254 -7.95 -21.97 7.79
N GLN A 255 -8.69 -23.06 7.74
CA GLN A 255 -8.71 -24.02 6.62
C GLN A 255 -8.95 -23.36 5.24
N TYR A 256 -9.71 -22.28 5.20
CA TYR A 256 -10.08 -21.56 3.97
C TYR A 256 -9.19 -20.36 3.64
N SER A 257 -8.19 -20.06 4.47
CA SER A 257 -7.26 -18.98 4.19
C SER A 257 -6.34 -19.34 3.02
N LYS A 258 -6.16 -18.40 2.08
CA LYS A 258 -5.20 -18.52 0.98
C LYS A 258 -3.84 -17.94 1.32
N VAL A 259 -3.74 -17.21 2.44
CA VAL A 259 -2.52 -16.56 2.92
C VAL A 259 -2.28 -16.90 4.37
N ASP A 260 -1.02 -16.92 4.76
CA ASP A 260 -0.57 -17.01 6.14
C ASP A 260 0.33 -15.81 6.50
N TYR A 261 0.54 -15.63 7.78
CA TYR A 261 1.44 -14.62 8.31
C TYR A 261 2.60 -15.32 9.01
N GLY A 262 3.82 -14.88 8.71
CA GLY A 262 5.01 -15.27 9.44
C GLY A 262 5.43 -14.15 10.38
N VAL A 263 6.01 -14.48 11.53
CA VAL A 263 6.46 -13.53 12.55
C VAL A 263 7.87 -13.88 12.98
N ILE A 264 8.74 -12.86 13.07
CA ILE A 264 10.00 -12.92 13.79
C ILE A 264 9.87 -11.96 14.98
N LEU A 265 10.06 -12.46 16.21
CA LEU A 265 10.13 -11.63 17.41
C LEU A 265 11.57 -11.10 17.58
N VAL A 266 11.73 -9.82 17.96
CA VAL A 266 13.02 -9.14 18.08
C VAL A 266 13.17 -8.45 19.44
#